data_c2897f1c372e769b0f677ce1302ef809
#
_entry.id   c2897f1c372e769b0f677ce1302ef809
#
_cell.length_a   1.000
_cell.length_b   1.000
_cell.length_c   1.000
_cell.angle_alpha   90.00
_cell.angle_beta   90.00
_cell.angle_gamma   90.00
#
_symmetry.space_group_name_H-M   'P 1'
#
loop_
_entity.id
_entity.type
_entity.pdbx_description
1 polymer ?
#
loop_
_entity_poly.entity_id
_entity_poly.type
_entity_poly.pdbx_seq_one_letter_code
_entity_poly.pdbx_strand_id
1 'polypeptide(L)'
;SGVGVEKIKGIEAIKNNLQEKAAKKGTYIVQECITQNEQLAVLYSEAVNTFRVITYLWDGEVFHVPLVLRIGQGGSYLDNAHAGGMFIGVNDLGELNDVAFTEFGTRYKEHPDTHTTFKGYKLSFVPELIKTAKKLHLNAPQLGIISWDLTVDQNGEFVLIEANTRGQGIWISQMAHGCGPFGKNTEEILKY
;
A
#
# COMPACT_ATOMS: atom_id res chain seq x y z
N SER A 1 2.48 2.48 10.36
CA SER A 1 1.83 2.07 11.63
C SER A 1 0.44 2.67 11.82
N GLY A 2 0.07 3.78 11.18
CA GLY A 2 -1.22 4.47 11.34
C GLY A 2 -1.52 5.04 12.74
N VAL A 3 -0.60 4.88 13.69
CA VAL A 3 -0.76 5.42 15.05
C VAL A 3 -0.58 6.93 15.03
N GLY A 4 -1.56 7.67 15.60
CA GLY A 4 -1.51 9.13 15.66
C GLY A 4 -2.00 9.85 14.39
N VAL A 5 -2.61 9.14 13.44
CA VAL A 5 -3.27 9.74 12.28
C VAL A 5 -4.69 10.14 12.66
N GLU A 6 -5.07 11.38 12.35
CA GLU A 6 -6.40 11.92 12.58
C GLU A 6 -6.95 12.52 11.28
N LYS A 7 -8.18 12.16 10.90
CA LYS A 7 -8.90 12.75 9.76
C LYS A 7 -9.84 13.84 10.26
N ILE A 8 -9.63 15.07 9.82
CA ILE A 8 -10.39 16.23 10.30
C ILE A 8 -11.11 16.88 9.12
N LYS A 9 -12.41 17.16 9.28
CA LYS A 9 -13.22 17.84 8.27
C LYS A 9 -13.65 19.23 8.77
N GLY A 10 -13.54 20.20 7.89
CA GLY A 10 -14.00 21.58 8.11
C GLY A 10 -12.93 22.50 8.71
N ILE A 11 -12.91 23.74 8.21
CA ILE A 11 -11.88 24.74 8.50
C ILE A 11 -11.78 25.04 10.00
N GLU A 12 -12.92 25.21 10.67
CA GLU A 12 -12.93 25.51 12.12
C GLU A 12 -12.40 24.33 12.97
N ALA A 13 -12.76 23.09 12.62
CA ALA A 13 -12.25 21.90 13.29
C ALA A 13 -10.73 21.75 13.08
N ILE A 14 -10.23 22.05 11.88
CA ILE A 14 -8.79 22.07 11.58
C ILE A 14 -8.08 23.12 12.42
N LYS A 15 -8.58 24.35 12.48
CA LYS A 15 -8.01 25.44 13.29
C LYS A 15 -7.93 25.05 14.77
N ASN A 16 -9.02 24.54 15.33
CA ASN A 16 -9.09 24.13 16.72
C ASN A 16 -8.09 23.00 17.03
N ASN A 17 -8.00 22.00 16.16
CA ASN A 17 -7.04 20.90 16.31
C ASN A 17 -5.60 21.39 16.23
N LEU A 18 -5.28 22.29 15.29
CA LEU A 18 -3.94 22.88 15.18
C LEU A 18 -3.56 23.71 16.41
N GLN A 19 -4.49 24.48 16.98
CA GLN A 19 -4.27 25.22 18.22
C GLN A 19 -3.99 24.28 19.41
N GLU A 20 -4.79 23.21 19.54
CA GLU A 20 -4.58 22.18 20.57
C GLU A 20 -3.22 21.48 20.41
N LYS A 21 -2.85 21.09 19.20
CA LYS A 21 -1.57 20.43 18.90
C LYS A 21 -0.39 21.38 19.12
N ALA A 22 -0.52 22.68 18.77
CA ALA A 22 0.52 23.67 19.00
C ALA A 22 0.82 23.88 20.50
N ALA A 23 -0.18 23.68 21.37
CA ALA A 23 0.01 23.73 22.81
C ALA A 23 0.74 22.49 23.38
N LYS A 24 0.78 21.38 22.64
CA LYS A 24 1.46 20.15 23.02
C LYS A 24 2.85 20.12 22.40
N LYS A 25 3.86 19.70 23.17
CA LYS A 25 5.20 19.47 22.62
C LYS A 25 5.15 18.28 21.66
N GLY A 26 5.45 18.51 20.38
CA GLY A 26 5.48 17.45 19.35
C GLY A 26 5.66 18.03 17.95
N THR A 27 6.00 17.16 17.00
CA THR A 27 6.06 17.50 15.58
C THR A 27 4.86 16.84 14.90
N TYR A 28 4.13 17.62 14.11
CA TYR A 28 2.93 17.19 13.40
C TYR A 28 3.07 17.49 11.92
N ILE A 29 2.54 16.61 11.10
CA ILE A 29 2.40 16.79 9.65
C ILE A 29 0.92 16.97 9.35
N VAL A 30 0.58 18.00 8.60
CA VAL A 30 -0.77 18.25 8.10
C VAL A 30 -0.72 18.04 6.60
N GLN A 31 -1.59 17.17 6.11
CA GLN A 31 -1.66 16.81 4.70
C GLN A 31 -3.10 16.88 4.22
N GLU A 32 -3.27 17.18 2.94
CA GLU A 32 -4.56 17.04 2.26
C GLU A 32 -4.95 15.55 2.18
N CYS A 33 -6.25 15.26 2.33
CA CYS A 33 -6.75 13.92 2.14
C CYS A 33 -6.78 13.58 0.65
N ILE A 34 -6.18 12.46 0.29
CA ILE A 34 -6.19 11.95 -1.08
C ILE A 34 -7.62 11.49 -1.43
N THR A 35 -8.15 11.95 -2.56
CA THR A 35 -9.30 11.33 -3.20
C THR A 35 -8.77 10.26 -4.15
N GLN A 36 -8.97 8.99 -3.79
CA GLN A 36 -8.40 7.88 -4.54
C GLN A 36 -9.14 7.61 -5.86
N ASN A 37 -8.47 6.91 -6.77
CA ASN A 37 -9.01 6.44 -8.04
C ASN A 37 -10.29 5.60 -7.85
N GLU A 38 -11.22 5.72 -8.80
CA GLU A 38 -12.52 5.04 -8.76
C GLU A 38 -12.38 3.51 -8.64
N GLN A 39 -11.43 2.89 -9.36
CA GLN A 39 -11.20 1.45 -9.26
C GLN A 39 -10.76 1.01 -7.85
N LEU A 40 -10.07 1.86 -7.12
CA LEU A 40 -9.73 1.59 -5.70
C LEU A 40 -10.92 1.89 -4.78
N ALA A 41 -11.67 2.97 -5.06
CA ALA A 41 -12.81 3.37 -4.24
C ALA A 41 -13.95 2.34 -4.27
N VAL A 42 -14.15 1.61 -5.38
CA VAL A 42 -15.12 0.49 -5.47
C VAL A 42 -14.78 -0.63 -4.50
N LEU A 43 -13.50 -0.89 -4.26
CA LEU A 43 -13.09 -1.88 -3.25
C LEU A 43 -13.41 -1.38 -1.85
N TYR A 44 -13.02 -0.14 -1.52
CA TYR A 44 -13.37 0.51 -0.25
C TYR A 44 -13.09 2.02 -0.32
N SER A 45 -14.10 2.84 -0.03
CA SER A 45 -14.04 4.31 -0.20
C SER A 45 -13.65 5.08 1.06
N GLU A 46 -13.80 4.50 2.26
CA GLU A 46 -13.59 5.22 3.52
C GLU A 46 -12.11 5.40 3.88
N ALA A 47 -11.24 4.52 3.36
CA ALA A 47 -9.79 4.63 3.47
C ALA A 47 -9.14 4.84 2.10
N VAL A 48 -7.93 5.41 2.10
CA VAL A 48 -7.05 5.36 0.94
C VAL A 48 -6.43 3.97 0.87
N ASN A 49 -6.79 3.18 -0.15
CA ASN A 49 -6.22 1.86 -0.38
C ASN A 49 -4.83 2.00 -1.01
N THR A 50 -3.82 1.32 -0.48
CA THR A 50 -2.42 1.53 -0.86
C THR A 50 -1.74 0.26 -1.35
N PHE A 51 -0.92 0.41 -2.38
CA PHE A 51 -0.04 -0.66 -2.84
C PHE A 51 1.24 -0.68 -2.01
N ARG A 52 1.57 -1.82 -1.46
CA ARG A 52 2.91 -2.14 -0.98
C ARG A 52 3.71 -2.67 -2.17
N VAL A 53 4.52 -1.79 -2.78
CA VAL A 53 5.43 -2.14 -3.87
C VAL A 53 6.83 -2.23 -3.31
N ILE A 54 7.40 -3.43 -3.24
CA ILE A 54 8.77 -3.62 -2.77
C ILE A 54 9.66 -3.80 -3.99
N THR A 55 10.62 -2.90 -4.16
CA THR A 55 11.62 -3.00 -5.21
C THR A 55 12.97 -3.35 -4.62
N TYR A 56 13.77 -4.11 -5.36
CA TYR A 56 15.13 -4.46 -4.95
C TYR A 56 16.09 -4.38 -6.13
N LEU A 57 17.31 -3.96 -5.83
CA LEU A 57 18.41 -3.87 -6.78
C LEU A 57 19.23 -5.16 -6.73
N TRP A 58 19.37 -5.83 -7.87
CA TRP A 58 20.17 -7.04 -8.00
C TRP A 58 20.86 -7.08 -9.35
N ASP A 59 22.16 -7.33 -9.36
CA ASP A 59 23.00 -7.40 -10.58
C ASP A 59 22.81 -6.19 -11.52
N GLY A 60 22.73 -4.99 -10.92
CA GLY A 60 22.56 -3.74 -11.66
C GLY A 60 21.14 -3.44 -12.18
N GLU A 61 20.17 -4.34 -11.95
CA GLU A 61 18.78 -4.18 -12.37
C GLU A 61 17.84 -4.02 -11.19
N VAL A 62 16.77 -3.25 -11.38
CA VAL A 62 15.71 -3.08 -10.38
C VAL A 62 14.56 -4.05 -10.67
N PHE A 63 14.36 -4.95 -9.75
CA PHE A 63 13.24 -5.90 -9.72
C PHE A 63 12.17 -5.44 -8.73
N HIS A 64 11.03 -6.14 -8.71
CA HIS A 64 10.02 -5.98 -7.66
C HIS A 64 9.59 -7.33 -7.09
N VAL A 65 9.19 -7.31 -5.84
CA VAL A 65 8.53 -8.41 -5.15
C VAL A 65 7.07 -8.46 -5.64
N PRO A 66 6.39 -9.62 -5.67
CA PRO A 66 4.97 -9.69 -6.01
C PRO A 66 4.13 -8.68 -5.23
N LEU A 67 3.29 -7.92 -5.94
CA LEU A 67 2.58 -6.76 -5.40
C LEU A 67 1.50 -7.14 -4.40
N VAL A 68 1.28 -6.26 -3.45
CA VAL A 68 0.17 -6.36 -2.51
C VAL A 68 -0.60 -5.04 -2.48
N LEU A 69 -1.93 -5.14 -2.58
CA LEU A 69 -2.85 -4.04 -2.31
C LEU A 69 -3.37 -4.19 -0.88
N ARG A 70 -3.25 -3.13 -0.08
CA ARG A 70 -3.88 -3.02 1.24
C ARG A 70 -5.21 -2.32 1.09
N ILE A 71 -6.23 -2.83 1.77
CA ILE A 71 -7.61 -2.36 1.65
C ILE A 71 -8.15 -2.16 3.07
N GLY A 72 -8.77 -1.01 3.32
CA GLY A 72 -9.48 -0.75 4.58
C GLY A 72 -10.75 -1.59 4.70
N GLN A 73 -11.31 -1.70 5.91
CA GLN A 73 -12.61 -2.33 6.18
C GLN A 73 -13.22 -1.83 7.50
N GLY A 74 -14.49 -2.14 7.73
CA GLY A 74 -15.17 -1.95 9.00
C GLY A 74 -15.32 -0.47 9.41
N GLY A 75 -15.50 0.45 8.47
CA GLY A 75 -15.63 1.89 8.74
C GLY A 75 -14.29 2.58 9.09
N SER A 76 -13.16 1.86 9.03
CA SER A 76 -11.84 2.44 9.28
C SER A 76 -11.42 3.37 8.12
N TYR A 77 -10.80 4.50 8.44
CA TYR A 77 -10.14 5.37 7.45
C TYR A 77 -8.65 5.01 7.22
N LEU A 78 -8.21 3.88 7.79
CA LEU A 78 -6.87 3.31 7.63
C LEU A 78 -6.94 1.96 6.92
N ASP A 79 -5.99 1.70 6.03
CA ASP A 79 -5.85 0.44 5.29
C ASP A 79 -4.83 -0.53 5.91
N ASN A 80 -4.15 -0.11 6.98
CA ASN A 80 -3.10 -0.89 7.62
C ASN A 80 -3.64 -2.22 8.20
N ALA A 81 -2.94 -3.33 7.92
CA ALA A 81 -3.27 -4.64 8.46
C ALA A 81 -3.35 -4.66 9.99
N HIS A 82 -2.41 -3.99 10.68
CA HIS A 82 -2.42 -3.83 12.15
C HIS A 82 -3.61 -3.02 12.68
N ALA A 83 -4.21 -2.16 11.86
CA ALA A 83 -5.42 -1.40 12.20
C ALA A 83 -6.71 -2.13 11.81
N GLY A 84 -6.63 -3.40 11.46
CA GLY A 84 -7.76 -4.22 11.06
C GLY A 84 -8.02 -4.25 9.55
N GLY A 85 -7.20 -3.61 8.73
CA GLY A 85 -7.28 -3.70 7.27
C GLY A 85 -6.96 -5.10 6.74
N MET A 86 -7.24 -5.31 5.47
CA MET A 86 -6.90 -6.53 4.75
C MET A 86 -5.86 -6.26 3.65
N PHE A 87 -5.29 -7.32 3.11
CA PHE A 87 -4.38 -7.23 1.97
C PHE A 87 -4.61 -8.37 0.99
N ILE A 88 -4.36 -8.09 -0.29
CA ILE A 88 -4.56 -9.04 -1.38
C ILE A 88 -3.40 -8.96 -2.36
N GLY A 89 -3.01 -10.12 -2.92
CA GLY A 89 -2.01 -10.16 -3.99
C GLY A 89 -2.55 -9.58 -5.29
N VAL A 90 -1.69 -8.92 -6.04
CA VAL A 90 -1.99 -8.35 -7.36
C VAL A 90 -0.92 -8.81 -8.33
N ASN A 91 -1.30 -9.38 -9.47
CA ASN A 91 -0.35 -9.75 -10.50
C ASN A 91 0.12 -8.54 -11.32
N ASP A 92 1.17 -8.71 -12.13
CA ASP A 92 1.76 -7.62 -12.93
C ASP A 92 0.82 -7.03 -13.99
N LEU A 93 -0.28 -7.70 -14.31
CA LEU A 93 -1.33 -7.22 -15.21
C LEU A 93 -2.46 -6.48 -14.48
N GLY A 94 -2.37 -6.40 -13.13
CA GLY A 94 -3.32 -5.71 -12.27
C GLY A 94 -4.51 -6.55 -11.81
N GLU A 95 -4.51 -7.86 -12.06
CA GLU A 95 -5.58 -8.74 -11.59
C GLU A 95 -5.35 -9.09 -10.12
N LEU A 96 -6.41 -8.97 -9.32
CA LEU A 96 -6.39 -9.37 -7.92
C LEU A 96 -6.39 -10.89 -7.79
N ASN A 97 -5.74 -11.41 -6.76
CA ASN A 97 -5.89 -12.81 -6.35
C ASN A 97 -7.33 -13.08 -5.90
N ASP A 98 -7.74 -14.36 -5.85
CA ASP A 98 -9.10 -14.74 -5.47
C ASP A 98 -9.42 -14.49 -3.99
N VAL A 99 -8.40 -14.35 -3.13
CA VAL A 99 -8.54 -14.30 -1.67
C VAL A 99 -7.68 -13.19 -1.08
N ALA A 100 -8.30 -12.33 -0.29
CA ALA A 100 -7.64 -11.38 0.58
C ALA A 100 -7.43 -11.98 1.99
N PHE A 101 -6.47 -11.43 2.72
CA PHE A 101 -6.09 -11.87 4.06
C PHE A 101 -6.08 -10.70 5.05
N THR A 102 -6.41 -10.97 6.31
CA THR A 102 -6.02 -10.09 7.41
C THR A 102 -4.69 -10.58 8.01
N GLU A 103 -4.04 -9.76 8.82
CA GLU A 103 -2.83 -10.13 9.55
C GLU A 103 -3.00 -11.39 10.41
N PHE A 104 -4.20 -11.63 10.92
CA PHE A 104 -4.54 -12.77 11.77
C PHE A 104 -5.03 -14.00 11.00
N GLY A 105 -4.90 -14.00 9.66
CA GLY A 105 -5.19 -15.15 8.81
C GLY A 105 -6.66 -15.31 8.41
N THR A 106 -7.54 -14.36 8.73
CA THR A 106 -8.90 -14.36 8.19
C THR A 106 -8.85 -14.19 6.68
N ARG A 107 -9.71 -14.91 5.95
CA ARG A 107 -9.72 -14.97 4.48
C ARG A 107 -11.05 -14.48 3.95
N TYR A 108 -10.99 -13.65 2.90
CA TYR A 108 -12.16 -13.10 2.22
C TYR A 108 -12.06 -13.36 0.72
N LYS A 109 -13.15 -13.77 0.08
CA LYS A 109 -13.28 -13.87 -1.40
C LYS A 109 -13.94 -12.63 -2.00
N GLU A 110 -14.58 -11.84 -1.16
CA GLU A 110 -15.19 -10.55 -1.47
C GLU A 110 -14.94 -9.60 -0.31
N HIS A 111 -15.02 -8.31 -0.57
CA HIS A 111 -14.85 -7.32 0.48
C HIS A 111 -16.06 -7.34 1.44
N PRO A 112 -15.86 -7.40 2.78
CA PRO A 112 -16.96 -7.60 3.74
C PRO A 112 -17.98 -6.47 3.77
N ASP A 113 -17.58 -5.24 3.48
CA ASP A 113 -18.46 -4.07 3.53
C ASP A 113 -19.08 -3.75 2.16
N THR A 114 -18.32 -3.87 1.07
CA THR A 114 -18.78 -3.49 -0.28
C THR A 114 -19.32 -4.67 -1.09
N HIS A 115 -19.08 -5.91 -0.64
CA HIS A 115 -19.40 -7.14 -1.36
C HIS A 115 -18.76 -7.25 -2.75
N THR A 116 -17.72 -6.46 -3.00
CA THR A 116 -16.95 -6.52 -4.25
C THR A 116 -16.15 -7.80 -4.30
N THR A 117 -16.44 -8.66 -5.26
CA THR A 117 -15.71 -9.92 -5.50
C THR A 117 -14.32 -9.62 -6.01
N PHE A 118 -13.29 -10.26 -5.42
CA PHE A 118 -11.90 -10.04 -5.83
C PHE A 118 -11.52 -10.79 -7.11
N LYS A 119 -12.04 -12.00 -7.28
CA LYS A 119 -11.77 -12.81 -8.47
C LYS A 119 -12.18 -12.10 -9.76
N GLY A 120 -11.22 -11.92 -10.67
CA GLY A 120 -11.44 -11.23 -11.93
C GLY A 120 -11.47 -9.70 -11.84
N TYR A 121 -11.29 -9.13 -10.63
CA TYR A 121 -11.17 -7.68 -10.47
C TYR A 121 -9.80 -7.22 -10.99
N LYS A 122 -9.81 -6.19 -11.84
CA LYS A 122 -8.60 -5.72 -12.51
C LYS A 122 -8.39 -4.22 -12.33
N LEU A 123 -7.18 -3.87 -11.91
CA LEU A 123 -6.69 -2.50 -11.75
C LEU A 123 -5.80 -2.15 -12.94
N SER A 124 -6.33 -1.39 -13.88
CA SER A 124 -5.71 -1.17 -15.20
C SER A 124 -4.36 -0.43 -15.15
N PHE A 125 -4.10 0.34 -14.10
CA PHE A 125 -2.91 1.18 -13.93
C PHE A 125 -1.70 0.46 -13.31
N VAL A 126 -1.85 -0.79 -12.85
CA VAL A 126 -0.78 -1.53 -12.14
C VAL A 126 0.51 -1.69 -12.95
N PRO A 127 0.48 -1.99 -14.26
CA PRO A 127 1.73 -2.07 -15.02
C PRO A 127 2.55 -0.77 -14.98
N GLU A 128 1.88 0.39 -15.01
CA GLU A 128 2.55 1.69 -14.95
C GLU A 128 2.99 2.05 -13.52
N LEU A 129 2.21 1.62 -12.51
CA LEU A 129 2.59 1.72 -11.10
C LEU A 129 3.92 1.00 -10.82
N ILE A 130 4.10 -0.23 -11.34
CA ILE A 130 5.33 -1.01 -11.22
C ILE A 130 6.51 -0.27 -11.85
N LYS A 131 6.34 0.25 -13.07
CA LYS A 131 7.38 1.02 -13.74
C LYS A 131 7.76 2.27 -12.96
N THR A 132 6.77 2.96 -12.39
CA THR A 132 6.98 4.15 -11.56
C THR A 132 7.79 3.80 -10.31
N ALA A 133 7.45 2.73 -9.58
CA ALA A 133 8.19 2.29 -8.41
C ALA A 133 9.64 1.91 -8.75
N LYS A 134 9.88 1.20 -9.85
CA LYS A 134 11.23 0.88 -10.32
C LYS A 134 12.04 2.14 -10.69
N LYS A 135 11.40 3.11 -11.36
CA LYS A 135 12.01 4.40 -11.68
C LYS A 135 12.36 5.21 -10.42
N LEU A 136 11.49 5.19 -9.42
CA LEU A 136 11.78 5.83 -8.13
C LEU A 136 13.01 5.20 -7.46
N HIS A 137 13.17 3.89 -7.50
CA HIS A 137 14.32 3.18 -6.92
C HIS A 137 15.66 3.60 -7.59
N LEU A 138 15.66 3.86 -8.90
CA LEU A 138 16.85 4.30 -9.61
C LEU A 138 17.39 5.66 -9.11
N ASN A 139 16.57 6.47 -8.44
CA ASN A 139 17.02 7.71 -7.80
C ASN A 139 17.68 7.48 -6.42
N ALA A 140 17.67 6.24 -5.91
CA ALA A 140 18.28 5.85 -4.64
C ALA A 140 19.08 4.54 -4.78
N PRO A 141 20.03 4.45 -5.71
CA PRO A 141 20.72 3.20 -6.07
C PRO A 141 21.61 2.63 -4.96
N GLN A 142 21.89 3.43 -3.92
CA GLN A 142 22.61 3.01 -2.71
C GLN A 142 21.74 2.14 -1.77
N LEU A 143 20.43 2.05 -1.99
CA LEU A 143 19.52 1.24 -1.19
C LEU A 143 19.24 -0.07 -1.94
N GLY A 144 19.59 -1.20 -1.35
CA GLY A 144 19.40 -2.52 -1.98
C GLY A 144 17.93 -2.93 -2.09
N ILE A 145 17.07 -2.45 -1.16
CA ILE A 145 15.64 -2.77 -1.13
C ILE A 145 14.85 -1.60 -0.54
N ILE A 146 13.72 -1.28 -1.16
CA ILE A 146 12.83 -0.19 -0.72
C ILE A 146 11.38 -0.67 -0.82
N SER A 147 10.58 -0.42 0.23
CA SER A 147 9.12 -0.58 0.19
C SER A 147 8.46 0.77 -0.03
N TRP A 148 7.73 0.89 -1.11
CA TRP A 148 6.96 2.07 -1.50
C TRP A 148 5.49 1.84 -1.13
N ASP A 149 4.90 2.77 -0.39
CA ASP A 149 3.46 2.85 -0.21
C ASP A 149 2.91 3.84 -1.21
N LEU A 150 2.29 3.33 -2.27
CA LEU A 150 1.78 4.09 -3.40
C LEU A 150 0.27 3.94 -3.52
N THR A 151 -0.40 5.00 -3.95
CA THR A 151 -1.80 4.95 -4.36
C THR A 151 -1.97 5.68 -5.68
N VAL A 152 -3.20 5.67 -6.20
CA VAL A 152 -3.58 6.41 -7.40
C VAL A 152 -4.72 7.36 -7.03
N ASP A 153 -4.59 8.64 -7.37
CA ASP A 153 -5.62 9.63 -7.13
C ASP A 153 -6.75 9.59 -8.16
N GLN A 154 -7.77 10.41 -7.97
CA GLN A 154 -8.92 10.53 -8.85
C GLN A 154 -8.58 10.97 -10.28
N ASN A 155 -7.44 11.59 -10.50
CA ASN A 155 -6.96 12.03 -11.81
C ASN A 155 -6.11 10.98 -12.52
N GLY A 156 -5.84 9.84 -11.84
CA GLY A 156 -4.96 8.78 -12.34
C GLY A 156 -3.48 9.01 -12.04
N GLU A 157 -3.14 10.01 -11.22
CA GLU A 157 -1.76 10.30 -10.83
C GLU A 157 -1.29 9.39 -9.69
N PHE A 158 -0.03 8.93 -9.79
CA PHE A 158 0.57 8.11 -8.73
C PHE A 158 1.03 8.98 -7.56
N VAL A 159 0.53 8.68 -6.38
CA VAL A 159 0.86 9.40 -5.15
C VAL A 159 1.73 8.52 -4.26
N LEU A 160 2.95 8.98 -3.97
CA LEU A 160 3.82 8.36 -2.98
C LEU A 160 3.42 8.83 -1.58
N ILE A 161 3.00 7.89 -0.74
CA ILE A 161 2.63 8.15 0.66
C ILE A 161 3.86 8.02 1.56
N GLU A 162 4.59 6.91 1.42
CA GLU A 162 5.75 6.60 2.26
C GLU A 162 6.78 5.76 1.50
N ALA A 163 8.06 5.95 1.83
CA ALA A 163 9.16 5.10 1.39
C ALA A 163 9.85 4.51 2.62
N ASN A 164 9.77 3.19 2.76
CA ASN A 164 10.35 2.46 3.88
C ASN A 164 11.66 1.80 3.44
N THR A 165 12.77 2.19 4.07
CA THR A 165 14.10 1.66 3.80
C THR A 165 14.57 0.63 4.84
N ARG A 166 13.73 0.36 5.84
CA ARG A 166 13.94 -0.66 6.90
C ARG A 166 12.61 -1.34 7.22
N GLY A 167 12.68 -2.62 7.61
CA GLY A 167 11.48 -3.37 8.01
C GLY A 167 10.46 -3.52 6.87
N GLN A 168 10.89 -4.08 5.75
CA GLN A 168 10.18 -4.08 4.46
C GLN A 168 8.79 -4.75 4.45
N GLY A 169 8.48 -5.58 5.47
CA GLY A 169 7.18 -6.25 5.52
C GLY A 169 6.97 -7.28 4.39
N ILE A 170 8.03 -7.95 3.95
CA ILE A 170 7.98 -8.93 2.84
C ILE A 170 6.97 -10.05 3.07
N TRP A 171 6.69 -10.38 4.33
CA TRP A 171 5.77 -11.44 4.73
C TRP A 171 4.35 -11.28 4.16
N ILE A 172 3.86 -10.04 3.98
CA ILE A 172 2.52 -9.81 3.39
C ILE A 172 2.46 -10.27 1.94
N SER A 173 3.54 -10.06 1.17
CA SER A 173 3.65 -10.55 -0.20
C SER A 173 3.70 -12.08 -0.24
N GLN A 174 4.51 -12.69 0.63
CA GLN A 174 4.60 -14.14 0.73
C GLN A 174 3.25 -14.77 1.10
N MET A 175 2.53 -14.19 2.06
CA MET A 175 1.21 -14.66 2.47
C MET A 175 0.17 -14.50 1.37
N ALA A 176 0.19 -13.37 0.65
CA ALA A 176 -0.78 -13.08 -0.40
C ALA A 176 -0.59 -13.92 -1.66
N HIS A 177 0.66 -14.29 -1.98
CA HIS A 177 1.00 -15.01 -3.21
C HIS A 177 1.41 -16.48 -3.01
N GLY A 178 1.75 -16.88 -1.78
CA GLY A 178 2.19 -18.24 -1.47
C GLY A 178 3.54 -18.60 -2.10
N CYS A 179 4.40 -17.62 -2.43
CA CYS A 179 5.69 -17.84 -3.08
C CYS A 179 6.82 -17.01 -2.47
N GLY A 180 8.05 -17.32 -2.82
CA GLY A 180 9.22 -16.54 -2.41
C GLY A 180 9.23 -15.14 -3.02
N PRO A 181 9.75 -14.12 -2.31
CA PRO A 181 9.61 -12.72 -2.71
C PRO A 181 10.52 -12.33 -3.89
N PHE A 182 11.65 -13.00 -4.10
CA PHE A 182 12.65 -12.61 -5.08
C PHE A 182 12.60 -13.43 -6.38
N GLY A 183 11.57 -14.28 -6.55
CA GLY A 183 11.37 -15.06 -7.77
C GLY A 183 12.61 -15.89 -8.13
N LYS A 184 13.07 -15.78 -9.38
CA LYS A 184 14.26 -16.47 -9.91
C LYS A 184 15.56 -16.09 -9.19
N ASN A 185 15.64 -14.93 -8.57
CA ASN A 185 16.84 -14.44 -7.89
C ASN A 185 16.96 -14.94 -6.44
N THR A 186 15.94 -15.68 -5.93
CA THR A 186 15.86 -16.08 -4.52
C THR A 186 17.10 -16.89 -4.09
N GLU A 187 17.53 -17.86 -4.89
CA GLU A 187 18.66 -18.74 -4.52
C GLU A 187 19.97 -17.96 -4.40
N GLU A 188 20.21 -17.05 -5.33
CA GLU A 188 21.43 -16.23 -5.34
C GLU A 188 21.44 -15.23 -4.20
N ILE A 189 20.31 -14.52 -3.99
CA ILE A 189 20.18 -13.52 -2.91
C ILE A 189 20.36 -14.17 -1.54
N LEU A 190 19.89 -15.41 -1.32
CA LEU A 190 20.04 -16.10 -0.04
C LEU A 190 21.46 -16.65 0.23
N LYS A 191 22.35 -16.61 -0.74
CA LYS A 191 23.76 -16.98 -0.56
C LYS A 191 24.62 -15.82 -0.09
N TYR A 192 24.12 -14.59 -0.14
CA TYR A 192 24.76 -13.37 0.35
C TYR A 192 24.23 -12.98 1.73
#